data_fc3a250f7a1d885d839fa89925a67028
#
_entry.id   fc3a250f7a1d885d839fa89925a67028
#
_cell.length_a   1.000
_cell.length_b   1.000
_cell.length_c   1.000
_cell.angle_alpha   90.00
_cell.angle_beta   90.00
_cell.angle_gamma   90.00
#
_symmetry.space_group_name_H-M   'P 1'
#
loop_
_entity.id
_entity.type
_entity.pdbx_description
1 polymer ?
#
loop_
_entity_poly.entity_id
_entity_poly.type
_entity_poly.pdbx_seq_one_letter_code
_entity_poly.pdbx_strand_id
1 'polypeptide(L)'
;MNIALWVIAGLLAAVFLLAGITKLTQPKEKLATRMTWTKDHSEGRVKTLGTLEVLAAIGLILPAALNIVPVLVPLAALGLVVVMIGAVFTHARRNEYQAIGANVVLLLLAAVVVWGRFGPYSF
;
A
#
# COMPACT_ATOMS: atom_id res chain seq x y z
N MET A 1 21.41 -2.75 -5.94
CA MET A 1 20.10 -3.13 -5.36
C MET A 1 19.55 -2.12 -4.39
N ASN A 2 20.39 -1.46 -3.61
CA ASN A 2 19.91 -0.44 -2.67
C ASN A 2 19.14 0.70 -3.36
N ILE A 3 19.67 1.22 -4.46
CA ILE A 3 19.00 2.27 -5.25
C ILE A 3 17.66 1.77 -5.78
N ALA A 4 17.63 0.52 -6.29
CA ALA A 4 16.38 -0.08 -6.78
C ALA A 4 15.33 -0.18 -5.66
N LEU A 5 15.73 -0.56 -4.45
CA LEU A 5 14.81 -0.63 -3.30
C LEU A 5 14.28 0.76 -2.92
N TRP A 6 15.12 1.80 -2.98
CA TRP A 6 14.66 3.17 -2.75
C TRP A 6 13.66 3.62 -3.82
N VAL A 7 13.92 3.31 -5.09
CA VAL A 7 12.99 3.65 -6.18
C VAL A 7 11.66 2.93 -6.00
N ILE A 8 11.70 1.64 -5.71
CA ILE A 8 10.48 0.85 -5.46
C ILE A 8 9.70 1.41 -4.28
N ALA A 9 10.38 1.70 -3.18
CA ALA A 9 9.74 2.29 -1.99
C ALA A 9 9.12 3.64 -2.30
N GLY A 10 9.80 4.48 -3.10
CA GLY A 10 9.26 5.77 -3.52
C GLY A 10 8.01 5.66 -4.37
N LEU A 11 8.00 4.71 -5.32
CA LEU A 11 6.83 4.46 -6.15
C LEU A 11 5.66 3.94 -5.34
N LEU A 12 5.91 2.98 -4.44
CA LEU A 12 4.87 2.46 -3.55
C LEU A 12 4.32 3.56 -2.64
N ALA A 13 5.21 4.38 -2.06
CA ALA A 13 4.80 5.48 -1.20
C ALA A 13 3.91 6.47 -1.94
N ALA A 14 4.25 6.83 -3.18
CA ALA A 14 3.45 7.74 -3.99
C ALA A 14 2.06 7.17 -4.27
N VAL A 15 1.99 5.89 -4.70
CA VAL A 15 0.73 5.22 -5.02
C VAL A 15 -0.16 5.13 -3.78
N PHE A 16 0.37 4.66 -2.66
CA PHE A 16 -0.43 4.45 -1.46
C PHE A 16 -0.76 5.73 -0.72
N LEU A 17 0.12 6.73 -0.78
CA LEU A 17 -0.20 8.05 -0.23
C LEU A 17 -1.39 8.66 -0.98
N LEU A 18 -1.35 8.62 -2.32
CA LEU A 18 -2.44 9.14 -3.15
C LEU A 18 -3.74 8.36 -2.91
N ALA A 19 -3.66 7.02 -2.89
CA ALA A 19 -4.82 6.18 -2.65
C ALA A 19 -5.41 6.40 -1.25
N GLY A 20 -4.55 6.51 -0.24
CA GLY A 20 -4.98 6.74 1.13
C GLY A 20 -5.62 8.11 1.32
N ILE A 21 -5.01 9.16 0.79
CA ILE A 21 -5.58 10.51 0.85
C ILE A 21 -6.93 10.54 0.15
N THR A 22 -7.05 9.91 -1.02
CA THR A 22 -8.31 9.84 -1.75
C THR A 22 -9.40 9.19 -0.90
N LYS A 23 -9.10 8.08 -0.23
CA LYS A 23 -10.07 7.39 0.65
C LYS A 23 -10.47 8.23 1.85
N LEU A 24 -9.56 9.05 2.38
CA LEU A 24 -9.82 9.90 3.55
C LEU A 24 -10.60 11.16 3.21
N THR A 25 -10.45 11.71 2.00
CA THR A 25 -10.96 13.03 1.65
C THR A 25 -12.19 13.00 0.76
N GLN A 26 -12.41 11.93 -0.01
CA GLN A 26 -13.54 11.85 -0.93
C GLN A 26 -14.79 11.28 -0.25
N PRO A 27 -16.01 11.79 -0.57
CA PRO A 27 -17.24 11.20 -0.10
C PRO A 27 -17.41 9.76 -0.64
N LYS A 28 -18.13 8.92 0.12
CA LYS A 28 -18.35 7.52 -0.27
C LYS A 28 -18.98 7.38 -1.65
N GLU A 29 -19.95 8.22 -1.99
CA GLU A 29 -20.62 8.19 -3.29
C GLU A 29 -19.64 8.43 -4.44
N LYS A 30 -18.68 9.35 -4.24
CA LYS A 30 -17.67 9.67 -5.23
C LYS A 30 -16.63 8.56 -5.35
N LEU A 31 -16.24 7.95 -4.24
CA LEU A 31 -15.34 6.79 -4.24
C LEU A 31 -15.96 5.61 -4.97
N ALA A 32 -17.26 5.38 -4.79
CA ALA A 32 -17.96 4.25 -5.39
C ALA A 32 -17.97 4.30 -6.93
N THR A 33 -17.76 5.46 -7.54
CA THR A 33 -17.68 5.57 -9.01
C THR A 33 -16.33 5.10 -9.55
N ARG A 34 -15.24 5.28 -8.80
CA ARG A 34 -13.88 4.87 -9.19
C ARG A 34 -13.46 3.55 -8.56
N MET A 35 -13.79 3.38 -7.29
CA MET A 35 -13.45 2.21 -6.49
C MET A 35 -14.74 1.49 -6.14
N THR A 36 -15.26 0.72 -7.10
CA THR A 36 -16.58 0.08 -6.97
C THR A 36 -16.66 -0.86 -5.78
N TRP A 37 -15.54 -1.43 -5.35
CA TRP A 37 -15.48 -2.30 -4.16
C TRP A 37 -15.89 -1.58 -2.88
N THR A 38 -15.80 -0.24 -2.83
CA THR A 38 -16.17 0.53 -1.64
C THR A 38 -17.66 0.46 -1.33
N LYS A 39 -18.48 0.09 -2.31
CA LYS A 39 -19.92 -0.10 -2.10
C LYS A 39 -20.22 -1.20 -1.07
N ASP A 40 -19.34 -2.20 -0.98
CA ASP A 40 -19.53 -3.36 -0.11
C ASP A 40 -18.99 -3.12 1.31
N HIS A 41 -18.40 -1.96 1.56
CA HIS A 41 -17.76 -1.63 2.84
C HIS A 41 -18.36 -0.37 3.45
N SER A 42 -18.33 -0.28 4.78
CA SER A 42 -18.73 0.93 5.49
C SER A 42 -17.73 2.05 5.22
N GLU A 43 -18.20 3.29 5.38
CA GLU A 43 -17.33 4.47 5.28
C GLU A 43 -16.15 4.39 6.27
N GLY A 44 -16.41 3.92 7.50
CA GLY A 44 -15.36 3.73 8.50
C GLY A 44 -14.29 2.74 8.09
N ARG A 45 -14.66 1.62 7.44
CA ARG A 45 -13.69 0.66 6.93
C ARG A 45 -12.82 1.24 5.83
N VAL A 46 -13.42 1.98 4.91
CA VAL A 46 -12.69 2.63 3.82
C VAL A 46 -11.72 3.66 4.37
N LYS A 47 -12.14 4.48 5.32
CA LYS A 47 -11.27 5.48 5.96
C LYS A 47 -10.15 4.84 6.77
N THR A 48 -10.43 3.74 7.48
CA THR A 48 -9.41 3.00 8.22
C THR A 48 -8.35 2.48 7.25
N LEU A 49 -8.75 1.89 6.13
CA LEU A 49 -7.83 1.42 5.11
C LEU A 49 -6.99 2.57 4.55
N GLY A 50 -7.63 3.72 4.25
CA GLY A 50 -6.93 4.91 3.79
C GLY A 50 -5.89 5.41 4.78
N THR A 51 -6.22 5.42 6.07
CA THR A 51 -5.28 5.80 7.13
C THR A 51 -4.08 4.86 7.17
N LEU A 52 -4.31 3.55 7.10
CA LEU A 52 -3.24 2.55 7.08
C LEU A 52 -2.34 2.72 5.86
N GLU A 53 -2.91 3.03 4.70
CA GLU A 53 -2.15 3.26 3.47
C GLU A 53 -1.27 4.51 3.57
N VAL A 54 -1.79 5.61 4.13
CA VAL A 54 -1.00 6.83 4.36
C VAL A 54 0.14 6.57 5.35
N LEU A 55 -0.14 5.89 6.46
CA LEU A 55 0.87 5.55 7.45
C LEU A 55 1.95 4.65 6.85
N ALA A 56 1.56 3.67 6.04
CA ALA A 56 2.51 2.80 5.36
C ALA A 56 3.38 3.56 4.37
N ALA A 57 2.79 4.49 3.62
CA ALA A 57 3.55 5.33 2.68
C ALA A 57 4.61 6.16 3.40
N ILE A 58 4.25 6.77 4.53
CA ILE A 58 5.20 7.51 5.37
C ILE A 58 6.27 6.57 5.92
N GLY A 59 5.87 5.40 6.41
CA GLY A 59 6.77 4.39 6.97
C GLY A 59 7.74 3.79 5.97
N LEU A 60 7.43 3.82 4.68
CA LEU A 60 8.35 3.36 3.63
C LEU A 60 9.55 4.28 3.42
N ILE A 61 9.40 5.56 3.69
CA ILE A 61 10.41 6.57 3.32
C ILE A 61 11.03 7.26 4.53
N LEU A 62 10.22 7.84 5.42
CA LEU A 62 10.73 8.72 6.46
C LEU A 62 11.67 8.06 7.47
N PRO A 63 11.40 6.84 7.97
CA PRO A 63 12.32 6.23 8.96
C PRO A 63 13.72 6.07 8.42
N ALA A 64 13.88 5.70 7.15
CA ALA A 64 15.21 5.55 6.54
C ALA A 64 15.82 6.91 6.20
N ALA A 65 15.03 7.84 5.66
CA ALA A 65 15.51 9.18 5.30
C ALA A 65 15.98 9.96 6.51
N LEU A 66 15.30 9.82 7.66
CA LEU A 66 15.65 10.49 8.92
C LEU A 66 16.55 9.66 9.82
N ASN A 67 16.84 8.42 9.44
CA ASN A 67 17.62 7.46 10.23
C ASN A 67 17.02 7.26 11.64
N ILE A 68 15.70 7.15 11.71
CA ILE A 68 14.95 6.89 12.94
C ILE A 68 14.24 5.56 12.81
N VAL A 69 14.67 4.54 13.58
CA VAL A 69 14.08 3.19 13.56
C VAL A 69 13.87 2.70 12.12
N PRO A 70 14.95 2.53 11.32
CA PRO A 70 14.80 2.17 9.89
C PRO A 70 14.07 0.85 9.65
N VAL A 71 13.98 -0.03 10.64
CA VAL A 71 13.23 -1.29 10.55
C VAL A 71 11.73 -1.06 10.25
N LEU A 72 11.22 0.15 10.47
CA LEU A 72 9.85 0.49 10.10
C LEU A 72 9.62 0.42 8.59
N VAL A 73 10.66 0.59 7.76
CA VAL A 73 10.53 0.49 6.31
C VAL A 73 10.06 -0.90 5.88
N PRO A 74 10.76 -2.00 6.21
CA PRO A 74 10.26 -3.33 5.85
C PRO A 74 8.98 -3.71 6.59
N LEU A 75 8.74 -3.19 7.79
CA LEU A 75 7.48 -3.43 8.49
C LEU A 75 6.31 -2.77 7.77
N ALA A 76 6.49 -1.53 7.26
CA ALA A 76 5.48 -0.86 6.45
C ALA A 76 5.21 -1.63 5.16
N ALA A 77 6.26 -2.10 4.50
CA ALA A 77 6.12 -2.92 3.29
C ALA A 77 5.37 -4.24 3.58
N LEU A 78 5.64 -4.86 4.71
CA LEU A 78 4.92 -6.07 5.13
C LEU A 78 3.43 -5.78 5.32
N GLY A 79 3.10 -4.64 5.94
CA GLY A 79 1.71 -4.21 6.08
C GLY A 79 1.03 -4.04 4.72
N LEU A 80 1.73 -3.48 3.73
CA LEU A 80 1.20 -3.34 2.38
C LEU A 80 0.99 -4.70 1.70
N VAL A 81 1.87 -5.67 1.93
CA VAL A 81 1.66 -7.04 1.43
C VAL A 81 0.33 -7.60 1.94
N VAL A 82 0.06 -7.45 3.24
CA VAL A 82 -1.20 -7.90 3.84
C VAL A 82 -2.39 -7.18 3.23
N VAL A 83 -2.31 -5.87 3.06
CA VAL A 83 -3.37 -5.07 2.45
C VAL A 83 -3.63 -5.52 1.01
N MET A 84 -2.58 -5.79 0.23
CA MET A 84 -2.74 -6.23 -1.16
C MET A 84 -3.31 -7.63 -1.28
N ILE A 85 -2.99 -8.52 -0.36
CA ILE A 85 -3.62 -9.84 -0.31
C ILE A 85 -5.13 -9.69 -0.11
N GLY A 86 -5.54 -8.85 0.84
CA GLY A 86 -6.95 -8.55 1.06
C GLY A 86 -7.62 -7.93 -0.16
N ALA A 87 -6.92 -7.03 -0.85
CA ALA A 87 -7.42 -6.40 -2.06
C ALA A 87 -7.63 -7.41 -3.19
N VAL A 88 -6.72 -8.36 -3.37
CA VAL A 88 -6.86 -9.42 -4.37
C VAL A 88 -8.13 -10.24 -4.11
N PHE A 89 -8.37 -10.64 -2.86
CA PHE A 89 -9.59 -11.37 -2.50
C PHE A 89 -10.84 -10.55 -2.77
N THR A 90 -10.84 -9.27 -2.41
CA THR A 90 -11.98 -8.37 -2.62
C THR A 90 -12.31 -8.25 -4.11
N HIS A 91 -11.32 -7.99 -4.95
CA HIS A 91 -11.54 -7.86 -6.39
C HIS A 91 -11.90 -9.19 -7.05
N ALA A 92 -11.34 -10.31 -6.57
CA ALA A 92 -11.69 -11.64 -7.07
C ALA A 92 -13.17 -11.95 -6.85
N ARG A 93 -13.71 -11.60 -5.68
CA ARG A 93 -15.14 -11.79 -5.38
C ARG A 93 -16.06 -10.95 -6.27
N ARG A 94 -15.55 -9.82 -6.77
CA ARG A 94 -16.29 -8.91 -7.64
C ARG A 94 -15.99 -9.12 -9.12
N ASN A 95 -15.18 -10.12 -9.48
CA ASN A 95 -14.73 -10.39 -10.84
C ASN A 95 -14.02 -9.19 -11.50
N GLU A 96 -13.31 -8.41 -10.71
CA GLU A 96 -12.56 -7.24 -11.17
C GLU A 96 -11.11 -7.63 -11.47
N TYR A 97 -10.92 -8.43 -12.52
CA TYR A 97 -9.62 -9.07 -12.80
C TYR A 97 -8.52 -8.08 -13.19
N GLN A 98 -8.88 -6.97 -13.81
CA GLN A 98 -7.90 -5.93 -14.18
C GLN A 98 -7.29 -5.28 -12.93
N ALA A 99 -8.10 -5.04 -11.91
CA ALA A 99 -7.62 -4.52 -10.62
C ALA A 99 -6.73 -5.53 -9.91
N ILE A 100 -7.01 -6.83 -10.03
CA ILE A 100 -6.18 -7.89 -9.46
C ILE A 100 -4.76 -7.82 -10.03
N GLY A 101 -4.61 -7.62 -11.35
CA GLY A 101 -3.31 -7.48 -11.99
C GLY A 101 -2.49 -6.37 -11.37
N ALA A 102 -3.07 -5.19 -11.18
CA ALA A 102 -2.41 -4.06 -10.54
C ALA A 102 -2.03 -4.37 -9.09
N ASN A 103 -2.94 -5.00 -8.32
CA ASN A 103 -2.67 -5.36 -6.93
C ASN A 103 -1.56 -6.40 -6.80
N VAL A 104 -1.49 -7.37 -7.71
CA VAL A 104 -0.40 -8.36 -7.71
C VAL A 104 0.94 -7.68 -7.99
N VAL A 105 1.01 -6.75 -8.92
CA VAL A 105 2.23 -5.99 -9.18
C VAL A 105 2.68 -5.24 -7.93
N LEU A 106 1.78 -4.52 -7.28
CA LEU A 106 2.07 -3.77 -6.04
C LEU A 106 2.51 -4.71 -4.92
N LEU A 107 1.85 -5.87 -4.81
CA LEU A 107 2.21 -6.89 -3.81
C LEU A 107 3.63 -7.39 -4.02
N LEU A 108 4.00 -7.70 -5.27
CA LEU A 108 5.35 -8.18 -5.59
C LEU A 108 6.40 -7.12 -5.30
N LEU A 109 6.13 -5.86 -5.63
CA LEU A 109 7.04 -4.76 -5.31
C LEU A 109 7.22 -4.59 -3.80
N ALA A 110 6.13 -4.66 -3.04
CA ALA A 110 6.20 -4.60 -1.58
C ALA A 110 6.97 -5.80 -1.01
N ALA A 111 6.77 -7.00 -1.56
CA ALA A 111 7.49 -8.19 -1.14
C ALA A 111 8.99 -8.07 -1.39
N VAL A 112 9.40 -7.44 -2.48
CA VAL A 112 10.82 -7.18 -2.77
C VAL A 112 11.42 -6.25 -1.71
N VAL A 113 10.70 -5.23 -1.27
CA VAL A 113 11.15 -4.34 -0.20
C VAL A 113 11.27 -5.10 1.11
N VAL A 114 10.29 -5.95 1.45
CA VAL A 114 10.34 -6.80 2.65
C VAL A 114 11.61 -7.65 2.63
N TRP A 115 11.82 -8.37 1.53
CA TRP A 115 13.00 -9.23 1.36
C TRP A 115 14.30 -8.45 1.50
N GLY A 116 14.43 -7.35 0.76
CA GLY A 116 15.68 -6.60 0.71
C GLY A 116 16.01 -5.91 2.03
N ARG A 117 15.02 -5.31 2.67
CA ARG A 117 15.23 -4.49 3.89
C ARG A 117 15.24 -5.29 5.18
N PHE A 118 14.62 -6.47 5.22
CA PHE A 118 14.82 -7.42 6.34
C PHE A 118 16.07 -8.27 6.15
N GLY A 119 16.51 -8.48 4.92
CA GLY A 119 17.58 -9.39 4.56
C GLY A 119 18.85 -8.69 4.08
N PRO A 120 19.33 -9.01 2.84
CA PRO A 120 20.69 -8.64 2.38
C PRO A 120 20.95 -7.13 2.33
N TYR A 121 19.90 -6.31 2.19
CA TYR A 121 20.03 -4.86 2.00
C TYR A 121 19.40 -4.08 3.15
N SER A 122 19.44 -4.61 4.38
CA SER A 122 18.95 -3.90 5.55
C SER A 122 19.73 -2.60 5.77
N PHE A 123 19.06 -1.62 6.34
CA PHE A 123 19.68 -0.33 6.69
C PHE A 123 20.68 -0.44 7.81
#